data_a557e2fc7530db3e43c117c7e5d1b921
#
_entry.id   a557e2fc7530db3e43c117c7e5d1b921
#
_cell.length_a   1.000
_cell.length_b   1.000
_cell.length_c   1.000
_cell.angle_alpha   90.00
_cell.angle_beta   90.00
_cell.angle_gamma   90.00
#
_symmetry.space_group_name_H-M   'P 1'
#
loop_
_entity.id
_entity.type
_entity.pdbx_description
1 polymer ?
#
loop_
_entity_poly.entity_id
_entity_poly.type
_entity_poly.pdbx_seq_one_letter_code
_entity_poly.pdbx_strand_id
1 'polypeptide(L)'
;MLLEAVLLQLLVLATRASPVIFEDCGSAYDLFIVNIAGCGAAVPCYVTLGEQIPVNVMFYADFVSRQLDQDVTININYIHARTPVTPEPCETVMCPVQSDAITSFTSVMSVPTDMALNQRGYLQWRVYNEAGRQVLCYSVLVQTQNYLQKMMRQYVSEAHRKQLHRLGFYGL
;
A
#
# COMPACT_ATOMS: atom_id res chain seq x y z
N MET A 1 -12.14 15.37 33.54
CA MET A 1 -12.97 15.77 32.39
C MET A 1 -12.17 16.27 31.17
N LEU A 2 -11.15 17.12 31.32
CA LEU A 2 -10.33 17.59 30.17
C LEU A 2 -9.40 16.49 29.59
N LEU A 3 -8.91 15.58 30.41
CA LEU A 3 -8.02 14.49 29.98
C LEU A 3 -8.75 13.43 29.13
N GLU A 4 -10.01 13.15 29.44
CA GLU A 4 -10.82 12.18 28.66
C GLU A 4 -11.21 12.71 27.28
N ALA A 5 -11.43 14.04 27.15
CA ALA A 5 -11.72 14.66 25.87
C ALA A 5 -10.52 14.64 24.91
N VAL A 6 -9.30 14.76 25.45
CA VAL A 6 -8.05 14.69 24.66
C VAL A 6 -7.76 13.25 24.22
N LEU A 7 -8.04 12.24 25.05
CA LEU A 7 -7.88 10.83 24.65
C LEU A 7 -8.87 10.43 23.53
N LEU A 8 -10.10 10.96 23.59
CA LEU A 8 -11.11 10.68 22.56
C LEU A 8 -10.76 11.30 21.21
N GLN A 9 -10.07 12.45 21.18
CA GLN A 9 -9.63 13.10 19.95
C GLN A 9 -8.43 12.40 19.29
N LEU A 10 -7.57 11.73 20.06
CA LEU A 10 -6.44 10.94 19.55
C LEU A 10 -6.87 9.63 18.88
N LEU A 11 -8.04 9.10 19.21
CA LEU A 11 -8.58 7.86 18.62
C LEU A 11 -9.20 8.05 17.22
N VAL A 12 -9.43 9.28 16.78
CA VAL A 12 -10.12 9.57 15.50
C VAL A 12 -9.16 9.68 14.29
N LEU A 13 -7.85 9.63 14.52
CA LEU A 13 -6.82 9.69 13.46
C LEU A 13 -6.42 8.31 12.90
N ALA A 14 -7.24 7.28 13.11
CA ALA A 14 -7.11 6.04 12.37
C ALA A 14 -7.44 6.32 10.89
N THR A 15 -6.42 6.66 10.12
CA THR A 15 -6.51 6.72 8.66
C THR A 15 -7.02 5.36 8.19
N ARG A 16 -8.27 5.30 7.78
CA ARG A 16 -8.84 4.09 7.18
C ARG A 16 -8.09 3.87 5.86
N ALA A 17 -7.09 3.01 5.89
CA ALA A 17 -6.49 2.50 4.68
C ALA A 17 -7.57 1.68 3.97
N SER A 18 -8.06 2.17 2.85
CA SER A 18 -8.96 1.41 1.99
C SER A 18 -8.14 0.50 1.10
N PRO A 19 -8.61 -0.73 0.82
CA PRO A 19 -7.94 -1.62 -0.10
C PRO A 19 -7.73 -0.96 -1.47
N VAL A 20 -6.57 -1.18 -2.07
CA VAL A 20 -6.29 -0.75 -3.44
C VAL A 20 -6.82 -1.77 -4.44
N ILE A 21 -7.11 -1.31 -5.66
CA ILE A 21 -7.36 -2.22 -6.78
C ILE A 21 -6.00 -2.72 -7.27
N PHE A 22 -5.82 -4.02 -7.27
CA PHE A 22 -4.61 -4.69 -7.74
C PHE A 22 -4.94 -5.80 -8.74
N GLU A 23 -3.96 -6.17 -9.53
CA GLU A 23 -3.96 -7.33 -10.41
C GLU A 23 -3.00 -8.37 -9.84
N ASP A 24 -3.47 -9.61 -9.66
CA ASP A 24 -2.61 -10.72 -9.26
C ASP A 24 -1.75 -11.16 -10.46
N CYS A 25 -0.44 -11.24 -10.25
CA CYS A 25 0.53 -11.60 -11.30
C CYS A 25 1.15 -12.98 -11.09
N GLY A 26 0.41 -13.89 -10.48
CA GLY A 26 0.77 -15.28 -10.28
C GLY A 26 1.21 -15.62 -8.87
N SER A 27 0.40 -15.21 -7.88
CA SER A 27 0.55 -15.65 -6.49
C SER A 27 0.32 -17.16 -6.37
N ALA A 28 1.15 -17.83 -5.55
CA ALA A 28 0.91 -19.22 -5.16
C ALA A 28 0.02 -19.29 -3.91
N TYR A 29 0.02 -18.26 -3.08
CA TYR A 29 -0.93 -18.05 -1.99
C TYR A 29 -2.14 -17.24 -2.47
N ASP A 30 -3.28 -17.41 -1.82
CA ASP A 30 -4.46 -16.61 -2.14
C ASP A 30 -4.36 -15.21 -1.54
N LEU A 31 -4.18 -14.21 -2.39
CA LEU A 31 -4.06 -12.81 -2.00
C LEU A 31 -5.44 -12.17 -1.85
N PHE A 32 -5.75 -11.65 -0.66
CA PHE A 32 -7.07 -11.08 -0.37
C PHE A 32 -7.10 -9.57 -0.41
N ILE A 33 -6.17 -8.93 0.28
CA ILE A 33 -6.20 -7.48 0.52
C ILE A 33 -4.81 -6.91 0.40
N VAL A 34 -4.70 -5.83 -0.34
CA VAL A 34 -3.52 -4.95 -0.38
C VAL A 34 -3.96 -3.55 0.03
N ASN A 35 -3.36 -3.04 1.10
CA ASN A 35 -3.55 -1.67 1.56
C ASN A 35 -2.25 -0.89 1.37
N ILE A 36 -2.29 0.20 0.64
CA ILE A 36 -1.16 1.12 0.46
C ILE A 36 -1.57 2.46 1.07
N ALA A 37 -0.81 2.94 2.05
CA ALA A 37 -1.12 4.19 2.73
C ALA A 37 -1.20 5.37 1.74
N GLY A 38 -2.26 6.16 1.85
CA GLY A 38 -2.53 7.27 0.93
C GLY A 38 -3.18 6.89 -0.39
N CYS A 39 -3.33 5.59 -0.67
CA CYS A 39 -4.10 5.06 -1.79
C CYS A 39 -5.45 4.50 -1.29
N GLY A 40 -6.37 4.32 -2.19
CA GLY A 40 -7.66 3.69 -1.95
C GLY A 40 -8.13 3.02 -3.23
N ALA A 41 -9.43 2.80 -3.36
CA ALA A 41 -10.02 2.19 -4.56
C ALA A 41 -9.92 3.08 -5.84
N ALA A 42 -9.45 4.33 -5.71
CA ALA A 42 -9.26 5.21 -6.87
C ALA A 42 -7.99 4.82 -7.64
N VAL A 43 -8.10 4.76 -8.95
CA VAL A 43 -7.01 4.42 -9.88
C VAL A 43 -6.64 5.64 -10.73
N PRO A 44 -5.37 6.01 -10.86
CA PRO A 44 -4.18 5.38 -10.30
C PRO A 44 -3.95 5.71 -8.82
N CYS A 45 -3.21 4.85 -8.12
CA CYS A 45 -2.65 5.16 -6.81
C CYS A 45 -1.50 6.17 -6.99
N TYR A 46 -1.52 7.26 -6.23
CA TYR A 46 -0.49 8.31 -6.37
C TYR A 46 0.65 8.09 -5.38
N VAL A 47 1.85 7.90 -5.90
CA VAL A 47 3.08 7.71 -5.11
C VAL A 47 3.95 8.97 -5.18
N THR A 48 4.36 9.48 -4.02
CA THR A 48 5.17 10.69 -3.93
C THR A 48 6.65 10.34 -3.92
N LEU A 49 7.43 10.95 -4.80
CA LEU A 49 8.88 10.72 -4.87
C LEU A 49 9.55 11.02 -3.53
N GLY A 50 10.40 10.10 -3.07
CA GLY A 50 11.12 10.18 -1.79
C GLY A 50 10.27 9.87 -0.55
N GLU A 51 8.99 9.52 -0.70
CA GLU A 51 8.11 9.19 0.41
C GLU A 51 8.31 7.74 0.85
N GLN A 52 8.19 7.50 2.16
CA GLN A 52 8.08 6.19 2.75
C GLN A 52 6.61 5.85 2.93
N ILE A 53 6.14 4.79 2.28
CA ILE A 53 4.73 4.43 2.22
C ILE A 53 4.51 3.07 2.87
N PRO A 54 3.77 3.00 4.00
CA PRO A 54 3.35 1.74 4.58
C PRO A 54 2.43 0.95 3.66
N VAL A 55 2.71 -0.34 3.54
CA VAL A 55 1.92 -1.30 2.77
C VAL A 55 1.61 -2.49 3.66
N ASN A 56 0.33 -2.84 3.76
CA ASN A 56 -0.15 -4.03 4.46
C ASN A 56 -0.76 -5.00 3.46
N VAL A 57 -0.36 -6.26 3.55
CA VAL A 57 -0.80 -7.35 2.67
C VAL A 57 -1.40 -8.45 3.51
N MET A 58 -2.60 -8.91 3.13
CA MET A 58 -3.29 -10.04 3.76
C MET A 58 -3.53 -11.15 2.75
N PHE A 59 -3.18 -12.38 3.10
CA PHE A 59 -3.25 -13.55 2.24
C PHE A 59 -3.58 -14.81 3.03
N TYR A 60 -4.02 -15.86 2.32
CA TYR A 60 -4.15 -17.21 2.84
C TYR A 60 -3.01 -18.08 2.30
N ALA A 61 -2.30 -18.74 3.20
CA ALA A 61 -1.22 -19.65 2.87
C ALA A 61 -1.74 -21.09 2.91
N ASP A 62 -1.66 -21.80 1.79
CA ASP A 62 -2.06 -23.20 1.64
C ASP A 62 -0.90 -24.17 1.89
N PHE A 63 0.33 -23.68 2.01
CA PHE A 63 1.53 -24.45 2.39
C PHE A 63 2.46 -23.63 3.27
N VAL A 64 3.39 -24.30 3.96
CA VAL A 64 4.35 -23.71 4.87
C VAL A 64 5.46 -22.99 4.10
N SER A 65 5.85 -21.79 4.55
CA SER A 65 7.08 -21.10 4.13
C SER A 65 7.89 -20.68 5.35
N ARG A 66 9.17 -21.01 5.37
CA ARG A 66 10.08 -20.74 6.50
C ARG A 66 10.63 -19.32 6.47
N GLN A 67 10.80 -18.79 5.27
CA GLN A 67 11.32 -17.46 5.00
C GLN A 67 10.51 -16.81 3.89
N LEU A 68 10.38 -15.49 3.94
CA LEU A 68 9.74 -14.66 2.91
C LEU A 68 10.64 -13.48 2.61
N ASP A 69 11.07 -13.36 1.35
CA ASP A 69 11.91 -12.27 0.84
C ASP A 69 11.12 -11.41 -0.15
N GLN A 70 11.28 -10.10 -0.12
CA GLN A 70 10.54 -9.15 -0.96
C GLN A 70 11.39 -8.61 -2.11
N ASP A 71 10.78 -8.48 -3.29
CA ASP A 71 11.32 -7.73 -4.42
C ASP A 71 10.25 -6.79 -4.97
N VAL A 72 10.48 -5.48 -4.86
CA VAL A 72 9.52 -4.46 -5.23
C VAL A 72 10.11 -3.54 -6.27
N THR A 73 9.37 -3.33 -7.36
CA THR A 73 9.77 -2.46 -8.46
C THR A 73 8.64 -1.52 -8.88
N ILE A 74 8.99 -0.31 -9.27
CA ILE A 74 8.09 0.61 -9.98
C ILE A 74 8.55 0.68 -11.43
N ASN A 75 7.66 0.29 -12.34
CA ASN A 75 7.93 0.18 -13.77
C ASN A 75 7.21 1.32 -14.49
N ILE A 76 7.99 2.28 -15.02
CA ILE A 76 7.47 3.45 -15.75
C ILE A 76 8.30 3.64 -17.02
N ASN A 77 7.63 3.70 -18.18
CA ASN A 77 8.28 3.98 -19.46
C ASN A 77 9.52 3.12 -19.72
N TYR A 78 9.41 1.80 -19.50
CA TYR A 78 10.51 0.83 -19.65
C TYR A 78 11.65 0.98 -18.63
N ILE A 79 11.54 1.89 -17.66
CA ILE A 79 12.47 2.02 -16.55
C ILE A 79 11.94 1.18 -15.39
N HIS A 80 12.77 0.28 -14.89
CA HIS A 80 12.49 -0.55 -13.71
C HIS A 80 13.25 0.02 -12.52
N ALA A 81 12.58 0.80 -11.69
CA ALA A 81 13.18 1.34 -10.48
C ALA A 81 12.92 0.37 -9.32
N ARG A 82 14.00 -0.21 -8.77
CA ARG A 82 13.90 -1.03 -7.56
C ARG A 82 13.55 -0.15 -6.37
N THR A 83 12.55 -0.55 -5.62
CA THR A 83 12.03 0.19 -4.48
C THR A 83 12.45 -0.53 -3.20
N PRO A 84 13.34 0.06 -2.38
CA PRO A 84 13.69 -0.53 -1.09
C PRO A 84 12.47 -0.70 -0.20
N VAL A 85 12.36 -1.85 0.44
CA VAL A 85 11.28 -2.19 1.38
C VAL A 85 11.87 -2.73 2.67
N THR A 86 11.23 -2.38 3.79
CA THR A 86 11.61 -2.85 5.12
C THR A 86 10.43 -2.68 6.08
N PRO A 87 10.24 -3.54 7.09
CA PRO A 87 10.97 -4.79 7.31
C PRO A 87 10.63 -5.88 6.28
N GLU A 88 11.40 -6.96 6.28
CA GLU A 88 11.03 -8.18 5.55
C GLU A 88 9.79 -8.83 6.21
N PRO A 89 8.97 -9.61 5.47
CA PRO A 89 7.73 -10.15 6.03
C PRO A 89 7.95 -10.97 7.30
N CYS A 90 8.99 -11.78 7.38
CA CYS A 90 9.29 -12.60 8.57
C CYS A 90 9.76 -11.80 9.80
N GLU A 91 10.04 -10.50 9.66
CA GLU A 91 10.30 -9.62 10.80
C GLU A 91 9.01 -9.07 11.41
N THR A 92 7.91 -9.06 10.66
CA THR A 92 6.60 -8.56 11.11
C THR A 92 5.55 -9.65 11.28
N VAL A 93 5.76 -10.81 10.69
CA VAL A 93 4.91 -11.98 10.78
C VAL A 93 5.67 -13.12 11.44
N MET A 94 4.97 -13.98 12.17
CA MET A 94 5.58 -15.16 12.78
C MET A 94 5.94 -16.17 11.68
N CYS A 95 7.22 -16.32 11.39
CA CYS A 95 7.74 -17.39 10.54
C CYS A 95 8.12 -18.61 11.38
N PRO A 96 7.90 -19.84 10.87
CA PRO A 96 7.37 -20.14 9.55
C PRO A 96 5.89 -19.77 9.41
N VAL A 97 5.50 -19.26 8.23
CA VAL A 97 4.10 -19.13 7.87
C VAL A 97 3.48 -20.53 7.84
N GLN A 98 2.40 -20.71 8.59
CA GLN A 98 1.71 -21.99 8.69
C GLN A 98 0.80 -22.21 7.48
N SER A 99 0.62 -23.49 7.08
CA SER A 99 -0.40 -23.86 6.10
C SER A 99 -1.80 -23.65 6.67
N ASP A 100 -2.76 -23.44 5.78
CA ASP A 100 -4.18 -23.26 6.09
C ASP A 100 -4.45 -22.09 7.05
N ALA A 101 -3.67 -21.01 6.91
CA ALA A 101 -3.76 -19.85 7.77
C ALA A 101 -3.91 -18.54 6.99
N ILE A 102 -4.79 -17.67 7.48
CA ILE A 102 -4.84 -16.26 7.04
C ILE A 102 -3.76 -15.49 7.79
N THR A 103 -2.90 -14.84 7.04
CA THR A 103 -1.72 -14.14 7.55
C THR A 103 -1.63 -12.75 6.91
N SER A 104 -0.98 -11.82 7.60
CA SER A 104 -0.69 -10.49 7.06
C SER A 104 0.69 -10.02 7.47
N PHE A 105 1.32 -9.22 6.63
CA PHE A 105 2.54 -8.49 6.97
C PHE A 105 2.41 -7.02 6.62
N THR A 106 3.25 -6.21 7.23
CA THR A 106 3.35 -4.78 6.94
C THR A 106 4.80 -4.44 6.65
N SER A 107 5.04 -3.78 5.52
CA SER A 107 6.34 -3.27 5.13
C SER A 107 6.21 -1.82 4.69
N VAL A 108 7.31 -1.08 4.73
CA VAL A 108 7.39 0.31 4.27
C VAL A 108 8.24 0.35 3.01
N MET A 109 7.65 0.79 1.90
CA MET A 109 8.38 1.01 0.66
C MET A 109 8.91 2.44 0.59
N SER A 110 10.15 2.61 0.12
CA SER A 110 10.79 3.90 -0.12
C SER A 110 10.72 4.25 -1.60
N VAL A 111 9.88 5.21 -1.98
CA VAL A 111 9.70 5.58 -3.39
C VAL A 111 10.97 6.28 -3.90
N PRO A 112 11.59 5.83 -5.01
CA PRO A 112 12.78 6.46 -5.57
C PRO A 112 12.56 7.95 -5.91
N THR A 113 13.60 8.77 -5.76
CA THR A 113 13.52 10.23 -6.01
C THR A 113 13.86 10.62 -7.44
N ASP A 114 14.52 9.74 -8.19
CA ASP A 114 15.06 9.94 -9.54
C ASP A 114 14.08 9.57 -10.66
N MET A 115 12.84 9.24 -10.31
CA MET A 115 11.81 8.90 -11.28
C MET A 115 11.17 10.17 -11.89
N ALA A 116 10.71 10.05 -13.13
CA ALA A 116 9.99 11.13 -13.80
C ALA A 116 8.64 11.42 -13.12
N LEU A 117 8.26 12.71 -13.05
CA LEU A 117 7.00 13.17 -12.47
C LEU A 117 5.81 12.98 -13.43
N ASN A 118 4.61 12.82 -12.86
CA ASN A 118 3.35 12.71 -13.59
C ASN A 118 3.29 11.55 -14.57
N GLN A 119 4.13 10.54 -14.36
CA GLN A 119 4.16 9.36 -15.21
C GLN A 119 3.33 8.25 -14.57
N ARG A 120 2.60 7.52 -15.41
CA ARG A 120 1.87 6.31 -15.02
C ARG A 120 2.72 5.08 -15.26
N GLY A 121 2.56 4.10 -14.39
CA GLY A 121 3.23 2.82 -14.50
C GLY A 121 2.68 1.83 -13.50
N TYR A 122 3.41 0.78 -13.25
CA TYR A 122 2.98 -0.28 -12.35
C TYR A 122 3.97 -0.46 -11.20
N LEU A 123 3.46 -0.39 -9.97
CA LEU A 123 4.12 -0.93 -8.81
C LEU A 123 3.92 -2.44 -8.84
N GLN A 124 4.99 -3.20 -8.91
CA GLN A 124 4.98 -4.66 -8.86
C GLN A 124 5.65 -5.14 -7.59
N TRP A 125 4.93 -5.92 -6.80
CA TRP A 125 5.40 -6.48 -5.53
C TRP A 125 5.43 -7.99 -5.64
N ARG A 126 6.59 -8.59 -5.40
CA ARG A 126 6.80 -10.02 -5.40
C ARG A 126 7.33 -10.47 -4.06
N VAL A 127 6.88 -11.61 -3.59
CA VAL A 127 7.40 -12.26 -2.38
C VAL A 127 7.78 -13.69 -2.73
N TYR A 128 8.97 -14.08 -2.33
CA TYR A 128 9.53 -15.40 -2.58
C TYR A 128 9.75 -16.12 -1.26
N ASN A 129 9.59 -17.45 -1.27
CA ASN A 129 9.95 -18.30 -0.13
C ASN A 129 11.42 -18.74 -0.22
N GLU A 130 11.87 -19.51 0.79
CA GLU A 130 13.23 -20.06 0.89
C GLU A 130 13.65 -20.95 -0.29
N ALA A 131 12.69 -21.48 -1.06
CA ALA A 131 12.95 -22.25 -2.27
C ALA A 131 13.00 -21.39 -3.55
N GLY A 132 12.89 -20.06 -3.41
CA GLY A 132 12.81 -19.14 -4.54
C GLY A 132 11.48 -19.22 -5.31
N ARG A 133 10.46 -19.89 -4.74
CA ARG A 133 9.11 -19.92 -5.32
C ARG A 133 8.40 -18.60 -5.04
N GLN A 134 7.83 -17.98 -6.08
CA GLN A 134 6.99 -16.81 -5.93
C GLN A 134 5.68 -17.20 -5.21
N VAL A 135 5.54 -16.73 -3.97
CA VAL A 135 4.36 -17.03 -3.15
C VAL A 135 3.31 -15.93 -3.24
N LEU A 136 3.72 -14.67 -3.44
CA LEU A 136 2.83 -13.56 -3.73
C LEU A 136 3.36 -12.74 -4.91
N CYS A 137 2.46 -12.27 -5.76
CA CYS A 137 2.74 -11.31 -6.82
C CYS A 137 1.51 -10.44 -7.06
N TYR A 138 1.65 -9.14 -6.95
CA TYR A 138 0.59 -8.22 -7.33
C TYR A 138 1.12 -6.96 -8.02
N SER A 139 0.27 -6.38 -8.83
CA SER A 139 0.55 -5.19 -9.59
C SER A 139 -0.51 -4.12 -9.33
N VAL A 140 -0.08 -2.88 -9.08
CA VAL A 140 -0.96 -1.74 -8.83
C VAL A 140 -0.62 -0.63 -9.81
N LEU A 141 -1.63 -0.07 -10.49
CA LEU A 141 -1.43 1.10 -11.34
C LEU A 141 -1.11 2.31 -10.49
N VAL A 142 0.07 2.89 -10.67
CA VAL A 142 0.55 4.06 -9.92
C VAL A 142 0.79 5.26 -10.83
N GLN A 143 0.80 6.44 -10.23
CA GLN A 143 1.24 7.68 -10.88
C GLN A 143 2.16 8.44 -9.94
N THR A 144 3.34 8.83 -10.44
CA THR A 144 4.32 9.61 -9.68
C THR A 144 3.86 11.04 -9.48
N GLN A 145 4.15 11.60 -8.31
CA GLN A 145 3.92 13.00 -7.98
C GLN A 145 5.04 13.54 -7.08
N ASN A 146 5.18 14.87 -7.02
CA ASN A 146 5.98 15.50 -5.99
C ASN A 146 5.11 15.89 -4.77
N TYR A 147 5.77 16.38 -3.71
CA TYR A 147 5.09 16.78 -2.48
C TYR A 147 4.09 17.91 -2.69
N LEU A 148 4.41 18.91 -3.53
CA LEU A 148 3.51 20.02 -3.83
C LEU A 148 2.22 19.54 -4.51
N GLN A 149 2.34 18.65 -5.49
CA GLN A 149 1.19 18.05 -6.17
C GLN A 149 0.32 17.24 -5.21
N LYS A 150 0.94 16.50 -4.26
CA LYS A 150 0.22 15.80 -3.19
C LYS A 150 -0.60 16.78 -2.36
N MET A 151 0.01 17.85 -1.88
CA MET A 151 -0.66 18.89 -1.08
C MET A 151 -1.82 19.55 -1.83
N MET A 152 -1.62 19.93 -3.09
CA MET A 152 -2.67 20.53 -3.91
C MET A 152 -3.85 19.59 -4.11
N ARG A 153 -3.60 18.30 -4.35
CA ARG A 153 -4.66 17.30 -4.51
C ARG A 153 -5.46 17.10 -3.22
N GLN A 154 -4.79 17.02 -2.08
CA GLN A 154 -5.45 16.93 -0.78
C GLN A 154 -6.34 18.16 -0.52
N TYR A 155 -5.82 19.35 -0.78
CA TYR A 155 -6.59 20.59 -0.61
C TYR A 155 -7.86 20.61 -1.48
N VAL A 156 -7.74 20.25 -2.77
CA VAL A 156 -8.89 20.20 -3.69
C VAL A 156 -9.91 19.17 -3.22
N SER A 157 -9.48 17.99 -2.78
CA SER A 157 -10.37 16.94 -2.29
C SER A 157 -11.12 17.36 -1.03
N GLU A 158 -10.46 18.06 -0.11
CA GLU A 158 -11.08 18.59 1.11
C GLU A 158 -12.07 19.71 0.80
N ALA A 159 -11.71 20.62 -0.11
CA ALA A 159 -12.60 21.70 -0.55
C ALA A 159 -13.88 21.14 -1.19
N HIS A 160 -13.73 20.15 -2.05
CA HIS A 160 -14.86 19.45 -2.68
C HIS A 160 -15.75 18.74 -1.64
N ARG A 161 -15.16 18.03 -0.68
CA ARG A 161 -15.89 17.38 0.40
C ARG A 161 -16.70 18.39 1.24
N LYS A 162 -16.09 19.53 1.60
CA LYS A 162 -16.77 20.61 2.34
C LYS A 162 -17.95 21.19 1.53
N GLN A 163 -17.78 21.33 0.21
CA GLN A 163 -18.86 21.81 -0.66
C GLN A 163 -20.03 20.83 -0.74
N LEU A 164 -19.78 19.52 -0.89
CA LEU A 164 -20.81 18.48 -0.89
C LEU A 164 -21.56 18.43 0.43
N HIS A 165 -20.84 18.57 1.56
CA HIS A 165 -21.46 18.63 2.88
C HIS A 165 -22.41 19.85 3.03
N ARG A 166 -22.02 21.01 2.48
CA ARG A 166 -22.88 22.23 2.49
C ARG A 166 -24.13 22.07 1.61
N LEU A 167 -24.08 21.24 0.58
CA LEU A 167 -25.19 21.00 -0.33
C LEU A 167 -26.12 19.86 0.16
N GLY A 168 -25.89 19.28 1.35
CA GLY A 168 -26.74 18.26 1.95
C GLY A 168 -26.67 16.88 1.29
N PHE A 169 -25.66 16.60 0.46
CA PHE A 169 -25.51 15.30 -0.22
C PHE A 169 -25.00 14.16 0.68
N TYR A 170 -24.78 14.39 1.97
CA TYR A 170 -24.44 13.36 2.96
C TYR A 170 -25.57 13.23 3.98
N GLY A 171 -26.66 12.56 3.58
CA GLY A 171 -27.82 12.32 4.41
C GLY A 171 -28.75 11.28 3.77
N LEU A 172 -28.21 10.10 3.48
CA LEU A 172 -28.95 8.85 3.26
C LEU A 172 -28.07 7.68 3.68
#